data_3b93ed2563b05a5521a547e50774af11
#
_entry.id   3b93ed2563b05a5521a547e50774af11
#
_cell.length_a   1.000
_cell.length_b   1.000
_cell.length_c   1.000
_cell.angle_alpha   90.00
_cell.angle_beta   90.00
_cell.angle_gamma   90.00
#
_symmetry.space_group_name_H-M   'P 1'
#
loop_
_entity.id
_entity.type
_entity.pdbx_description
1 polymer ?
#
loop_
_entity_poly.entity_id
_entity_poly.type
_entity_poly.pdbx_seq_one_letter_code
_entity_poly.pdbx_strand_id
1 'polypeptide(L)'
;TLPSYLNAISGKGVHVITVNDYLATRDADWSRVLFEFLGLTVGCNIPGMNHEQKREAYAADITYGTNNEFGFDYLRDNMAFSPGERVQKSLHFAVIDEVDSILIDEARTPLIISGQAEDSSELYRKINVIIPELTKQDKEDEEGETGDGHYTIDEKGKQVHLTENGQIFVEQVLQ
;
A
#
# COMPACT_ATOMS: atom_id res chain seq x y z
N THR A 1 -12.66 12.88 -25.26
CA THR A 1 -11.78 12.59 -26.41
C THR A 1 -10.90 13.79 -26.79
N LEU A 2 -11.46 14.99 -27.07
CA LEU A 2 -10.68 16.15 -27.53
C LEU A 2 -9.60 16.62 -26.53
N PRO A 3 -9.88 16.80 -25.21
CA PRO A 3 -8.84 17.15 -24.26
C PRO A 3 -7.75 16.09 -24.14
N SER A 4 -8.10 14.81 -24.20
CA SER A 4 -7.14 13.71 -24.16
C SER A 4 -6.21 13.75 -25.37
N TYR A 5 -6.73 13.91 -26.57
CA TYR A 5 -5.93 14.04 -27.80
C TYR A 5 -4.96 15.22 -27.71
N LEU A 6 -5.49 16.41 -27.39
CA LEU A 6 -4.69 17.65 -27.33
C LEU A 6 -3.51 17.54 -26.36
N ASN A 7 -3.69 16.89 -25.21
CA ASN A 7 -2.63 16.73 -24.22
C ASN A 7 -1.69 15.56 -24.57
N ALA A 8 -2.20 14.49 -25.21
CA ALA A 8 -1.40 13.33 -25.58
C ALA A 8 -0.36 13.62 -26.67
N ILE A 9 -0.65 14.52 -27.63
CA ILE A 9 0.31 14.89 -28.71
C ILE A 9 1.62 15.50 -28.17
N SER A 10 1.64 15.93 -26.90
CA SER A 10 2.86 16.38 -26.25
C SER A 10 3.86 15.24 -25.92
N GLY A 11 3.43 13.98 -26.02
CA GLY A 11 4.24 12.79 -25.69
C GLY A 11 4.47 12.59 -24.19
N LYS A 12 3.79 13.35 -23.32
CA LYS A 12 3.99 13.29 -21.86
C LYS A 12 3.06 12.31 -21.15
N GLY A 13 2.11 11.71 -21.87
CA GLY A 13 1.14 10.77 -21.36
C GLY A 13 -0.11 11.45 -20.75
N VAL A 14 -1.25 10.81 -20.98
CA VAL A 14 -2.56 11.21 -20.45
C VAL A 14 -3.19 10.03 -19.74
N HIS A 15 -3.72 10.25 -18.54
CA HIS A 15 -4.49 9.26 -17.81
C HIS A 15 -5.99 9.57 -17.95
N VAL A 16 -6.80 8.58 -18.30
CA VAL A 16 -8.25 8.66 -18.31
C VAL A 16 -8.79 7.74 -17.22
N ILE A 17 -9.36 8.34 -16.19
CA ILE A 17 -9.71 7.68 -14.94
C ILE A 17 -11.21 7.51 -14.87
N THR A 18 -11.67 6.28 -14.58
CA THR A 18 -13.08 5.94 -14.40
C THR A 18 -13.30 5.07 -13.16
N VAL A 19 -14.54 4.76 -12.81
CA VAL A 19 -14.90 4.11 -11.55
C VAL A 19 -14.72 2.58 -11.54
N ASN A 20 -14.71 1.91 -12.69
CA ASN A 20 -14.58 0.46 -12.76
C ASN A 20 -13.88 -0.02 -14.03
N ASP A 21 -13.41 -1.27 -13.99
CA ASP A 21 -12.62 -1.92 -15.05
C ASP A 21 -13.42 -2.16 -16.33
N TYR A 22 -14.71 -2.40 -16.20
CA TYR A 22 -15.58 -2.56 -17.36
C TYR A 22 -15.61 -1.26 -18.20
N LEU A 23 -15.82 -0.13 -17.55
CA LEU A 23 -15.83 1.18 -18.21
C LEU A 23 -14.44 1.52 -18.77
N ALA A 24 -13.39 1.27 -17.99
CA ALA A 24 -12.01 1.50 -18.44
C ALA A 24 -11.70 0.73 -19.72
N THR A 25 -12.04 -0.55 -19.76
CA THR A 25 -11.82 -1.41 -20.93
C THR A 25 -12.68 -1.00 -22.11
N ARG A 26 -13.98 -0.81 -21.89
CA ARG A 26 -14.93 -0.42 -22.94
C ARG A 26 -14.49 0.89 -23.62
N ASP A 27 -14.16 1.89 -22.82
CA ASP A 27 -13.85 3.23 -23.31
C ASP A 27 -12.47 3.28 -23.96
N ALA A 28 -11.51 2.50 -23.46
CA ALA A 28 -10.23 2.29 -24.11
C ALA A 28 -10.41 1.68 -25.50
N ASP A 29 -11.22 0.63 -25.62
CA ASP A 29 -11.43 -0.07 -26.90
C ASP A 29 -12.17 0.82 -27.92
N TRP A 30 -13.19 1.53 -27.51
CA TRP A 30 -13.89 2.47 -28.39
C TRP A 30 -13.00 3.63 -28.86
N SER A 31 -12.24 4.19 -27.94
CA SER A 31 -11.37 5.33 -28.23
C SER A 31 -10.11 4.94 -29.00
N ARG A 32 -9.67 3.70 -28.86
CA ARG A 32 -8.48 3.14 -29.53
C ARG A 32 -8.54 3.34 -31.04
N VAL A 33 -9.69 2.99 -31.64
CA VAL A 33 -9.87 3.11 -33.10
C VAL A 33 -9.60 4.54 -33.60
N LEU A 34 -10.07 5.54 -32.86
CA LEU A 34 -9.87 6.95 -33.21
C LEU A 34 -8.42 7.39 -32.93
N PHE A 35 -7.89 7.08 -31.75
CA PHE A 35 -6.57 7.55 -31.36
C PHE A 35 -5.45 6.90 -32.16
N GLU A 36 -5.55 5.60 -32.48
CA GLU A 36 -4.59 4.91 -33.35
C GLU A 36 -4.65 5.45 -34.79
N PHE A 37 -5.83 5.77 -35.31
CA PHE A 37 -5.97 6.46 -36.60
C PHE A 37 -5.26 7.81 -36.59
N LEU A 38 -5.23 8.51 -35.45
CA LEU A 38 -4.55 9.79 -35.26
C LEU A 38 -3.06 9.63 -34.87
N GLY A 39 -2.53 8.40 -34.86
CA GLY A 39 -1.12 8.10 -34.59
C GLY A 39 -0.76 8.04 -33.12
N LEU A 40 -1.73 7.92 -32.20
CA LEU A 40 -1.51 7.78 -30.76
C LEU A 40 -1.73 6.33 -30.30
N THR A 41 -1.04 5.92 -29.25
CA THR A 41 -1.19 4.62 -28.62
C THR A 41 -2.14 4.67 -27.42
N VAL A 42 -2.91 3.59 -27.20
CA VAL A 42 -3.88 3.48 -26.09
C VAL A 42 -3.58 2.25 -25.24
N GLY A 43 -3.29 2.46 -23.97
CA GLY A 43 -3.16 1.43 -22.94
C GLY A 43 -4.40 1.37 -22.05
N CYS A 44 -4.60 0.22 -21.39
CA CYS A 44 -5.62 0.04 -20.37
C CYS A 44 -5.02 -0.67 -19.17
N ASN A 45 -5.11 -0.05 -18.00
CA ASN A 45 -4.62 -0.57 -16.73
C ASN A 45 -5.79 -1.13 -15.92
N ILE A 46 -5.83 -2.46 -15.80
CA ILE A 46 -6.91 -3.21 -15.12
C ILE A 46 -6.33 -4.11 -14.02
N PRO A 47 -7.16 -4.53 -13.05
CA PRO A 47 -6.75 -5.45 -12.00
C PRO A 47 -6.14 -6.76 -12.55
N GLY A 48 -5.16 -7.30 -11.83
CA GLY A 48 -4.52 -8.58 -12.16
C GLY A 48 -3.37 -8.49 -13.16
N MET A 49 -3.08 -7.33 -13.73
CA MET A 49 -1.91 -7.12 -14.58
C MET A 49 -0.61 -7.25 -13.78
N ASN A 50 0.37 -7.93 -14.35
CA ASN A 50 1.71 -7.98 -13.79
C ASN A 50 2.47 -6.64 -14.04
N HIS A 51 3.64 -6.52 -13.44
CA HIS A 51 4.45 -5.31 -13.50
C HIS A 51 4.81 -4.89 -14.94
N GLU A 52 5.16 -5.86 -15.78
CA GLU A 52 5.56 -5.59 -17.17
C GLU A 52 4.38 -5.12 -18.02
N GLN A 53 3.23 -5.76 -17.89
CA GLN A 53 1.98 -5.36 -18.53
C GLN A 53 1.55 -3.95 -18.12
N LYS A 54 1.68 -3.60 -16.84
CA LYS A 54 1.39 -2.25 -16.36
C LYS A 54 2.35 -1.22 -16.95
N ARG A 55 3.65 -1.51 -16.99
CA ARG A 55 4.64 -0.64 -17.64
C ARG A 55 4.31 -0.40 -19.10
N GLU A 56 3.89 -1.43 -19.82
CA GLU A 56 3.49 -1.33 -21.22
C GLU A 56 2.24 -0.46 -21.35
N ALA A 57 1.22 -0.65 -20.51
CA ALA A 57 0.02 0.18 -20.50
C ALA A 57 0.33 1.65 -20.22
N TYR A 58 1.19 1.95 -19.24
CA TYR A 58 1.64 3.33 -18.96
C TYR A 58 2.61 3.89 -19.98
N ALA A 59 3.21 3.05 -20.84
CA ALA A 59 4.05 3.51 -21.94
C ALA A 59 3.23 4.15 -23.06
N ALA A 60 1.94 3.86 -23.16
CA ALA A 60 1.05 4.45 -24.16
C ALA A 60 0.87 5.96 -23.98
N ASP A 61 0.44 6.63 -25.04
CA ASP A 61 0.15 8.08 -25.03
C ASP A 61 -1.08 8.41 -24.19
N ILE A 62 -2.05 7.49 -24.17
CA ILE A 62 -3.27 7.60 -23.38
C ILE A 62 -3.48 6.28 -22.64
N THR A 63 -3.56 6.34 -21.30
CA THR A 63 -3.79 5.18 -20.45
C THR A 63 -5.14 5.30 -19.75
N TYR A 64 -6.03 4.35 -20.01
CA TYR A 64 -7.30 4.19 -19.31
C TYR A 64 -7.11 3.32 -18.07
N GLY A 65 -7.90 3.54 -17.03
CA GLY A 65 -7.87 2.72 -15.82
C GLY A 65 -8.82 3.24 -14.75
N THR A 66 -8.91 2.49 -13.65
CA THR A 66 -9.71 2.91 -12.50
C THR A 66 -8.91 3.81 -11.56
N ASN A 67 -9.60 4.65 -10.79
CA ASN A 67 -9.00 5.47 -9.73
C ASN A 67 -8.16 4.61 -8.77
N ASN A 68 -8.63 3.42 -8.42
CA ASN A 68 -7.95 2.50 -7.52
C ASN A 68 -6.62 2.00 -8.12
N GLU A 69 -6.62 1.54 -9.38
CA GLU A 69 -5.39 1.05 -10.03
C GLU A 69 -4.32 2.14 -10.15
N PHE A 70 -4.71 3.35 -10.60
CA PHE A 70 -3.80 4.48 -10.64
C PHE A 70 -3.24 4.83 -9.26
N GLY A 71 -4.09 4.84 -8.25
CA GLY A 71 -3.70 5.17 -6.88
C GLY A 71 -2.79 4.11 -6.26
N PHE A 72 -3.11 2.83 -6.41
CA PHE A 72 -2.25 1.75 -5.93
C PHE A 72 -0.90 1.71 -6.64
N ASP A 73 -0.87 1.94 -7.96
CA ASP A 73 0.39 1.98 -8.70
C ASP A 73 1.24 3.18 -8.28
N TYR A 74 0.62 4.35 -8.02
CA TYR A 74 1.32 5.50 -7.46
C TYR A 74 1.95 5.19 -6.09
N LEU A 75 1.22 4.51 -5.20
CA LEU A 75 1.76 4.11 -3.90
C LEU A 75 2.92 3.11 -4.06
N ARG A 76 2.78 2.11 -4.94
CA ARG A 76 3.87 1.13 -5.21
C ARG A 76 5.10 1.81 -5.79
N ASP A 77 4.93 2.73 -6.73
CA ASP A 77 6.03 3.48 -7.34
C ASP A 77 6.79 4.35 -6.33
N ASN A 78 6.09 4.86 -5.29
CA ASN A 78 6.72 5.60 -4.20
C ASN A 78 7.46 4.70 -3.20
N MET A 79 7.18 3.41 -3.19
CA MET A 79 7.90 2.41 -2.38
C MET A 79 8.99 1.69 -3.16
N ALA A 80 9.14 1.95 -4.47
CA ALA A 80 10.14 1.31 -5.32
C ALA A 80 11.56 1.71 -4.91
N PHE A 81 12.46 0.74 -4.83
CA PHE A 81 13.86 0.96 -4.47
C PHE A 81 14.67 1.57 -5.61
N SER A 82 14.24 1.38 -6.84
CA SER A 82 14.92 1.93 -8.02
C SER A 82 13.93 2.54 -9.02
N PRO A 83 14.36 3.54 -9.82
CA PRO A 83 13.51 4.11 -10.86
C PRO A 83 13.02 3.10 -11.90
N GLY A 84 13.79 2.03 -12.14
CA GLY A 84 13.44 0.96 -13.08
C GLY A 84 12.26 0.09 -12.64
N GLU A 85 11.93 0.09 -11.35
CA GLU A 85 10.80 -0.65 -10.79
C GLU A 85 9.48 0.12 -10.90
N ARG A 86 9.51 1.39 -11.25
CA ARG A 86 8.30 2.20 -11.39
C ARG A 86 7.57 1.84 -12.67
N VAL A 87 6.26 1.80 -12.59
CA VAL A 87 5.38 1.52 -13.73
C VAL A 87 4.84 2.81 -14.37
N GLN A 88 4.53 3.82 -13.55
CA GLN A 88 4.01 5.10 -14.04
C GLN A 88 5.13 5.96 -14.60
N LYS A 89 4.79 6.71 -15.68
CA LYS A 89 5.61 7.80 -16.21
C LYS A 89 5.33 9.11 -15.44
N SER A 90 5.47 10.23 -16.12
CA SER A 90 5.12 11.53 -15.56
C SER A 90 3.61 11.66 -15.36
N LEU A 91 3.21 12.30 -14.25
CA LEU A 91 1.83 12.71 -14.00
C LEU A 91 1.59 14.06 -14.69
N HIS A 92 1.32 14.03 -16.00
CA HIS A 92 1.20 15.24 -16.82
C HIS A 92 -0.23 15.76 -16.88
N PHE A 93 -1.18 14.93 -17.28
CA PHE A 93 -2.57 15.31 -17.45
C PHE A 93 -3.50 14.14 -17.14
N ALA A 94 -4.62 14.43 -16.48
CA ALA A 94 -5.64 13.45 -16.19
C ALA A 94 -7.03 13.97 -16.58
N VAL A 95 -7.84 13.09 -17.16
CA VAL A 95 -9.28 13.26 -17.33
C VAL A 95 -9.96 12.33 -16.35
N ILE A 96 -10.80 12.87 -15.48
CA ILE A 96 -11.54 12.08 -14.49
C ILE A 96 -12.98 12.05 -14.95
N ASP A 97 -13.45 10.86 -15.31
CA ASP A 97 -14.86 10.61 -15.61
C ASP A 97 -15.61 10.22 -14.33
N GLU A 98 -16.93 10.45 -14.30
CA GLU A 98 -17.76 10.20 -13.12
C GLU A 98 -17.18 10.82 -11.83
N VAL A 99 -16.86 12.10 -11.93
CA VAL A 99 -16.14 12.87 -10.90
C VAL A 99 -16.85 12.94 -9.55
N ASP A 100 -18.18 12.88 -9.54
CA ASP A 100 -19.03 12.80 -8.35
C ASP A 100 -18.75 11.52 -7.56
N SER A 101 -18.70 10.38 -8.23
CA SER A 101 -18.33 9.10 -7.58
C SER A 101 -16.89 9.12 -7.08
N ILE A 102 -15.94 9.53 -7.91
CA ILE A 102 -14.51 9.41 -7.59
C ILE A 102 -14.06 10.45 -6.57
N LEU A 103 -14.43 11.72 -6.76
CA LEU A 103 -13.90 12.83 -5.95
C LEU A 103 -14.82 13.28 -4.80
N ILE A 104 -16.05 12.76 -4.74
CA ILE A 104 -17.01 13.09 -3.68
C ILE A 104 -17.38 11.85 -2.88
N ASP A 105 -18.03 10.86 -3.48
CA ASP A 105 -18.55 9.70 -2.77
C ASP A 105 -17.43 8.82 -2.20
N GLU A 106 -16.40 8.54 -2.99
CA GLU A 106 -15.26 7.70 -2.62
C GLU A 106 -14.03 8.51 -2.16
N ALA A 107 -14.13 9.84 -2.05
CA ALA A 107 -12.99 10.72 -1.76
C ALA A 107 -12.25 10.38 -0.45
N ARG A 108 -12.93 9.76 0.51
CA ARG A 108 -12.35 9.36 1.80
C ARG A 108 -12.01 7.88 1.91
N THR A 109 -12.19 7.10 0.85
CA THR A 109 -11.85 5.68 0.85
C THR A 109 -10.32 5.53 0.84
N PRO A 110 -9.70 4.99 1.90
CA PRO A 110 -8.25 4.88 1.96
C PRO A 110 -7.75 3.79 1.02
N LEU A 111 -6.69 4.07 0.29
CA LEU A 111 -5.91 3.06 -0.43
C LEU A 111 -4.87 2.49 0.52
N ILE A 112 -4.99 1.22 0.90
CA ILE A 112 -4.11 0.57 1.86
C ILE A 112 -3.32 -0.53 1.15
N ILE A 113 -1.99 -0.44 1.20
CA ILE A 113 -1.09 -1.53 0.83
C ILE A 113 -0.55 -2.14 2.12
N SER A 114 -0.91 -3.41 2.38
CA SER A 114 -0.35 -4.18 3.49
C SER A 114 0.48 -5.32 2.92
N GLY A 115 1.70 -5.51 3.44
CA GLY A 115 2.45 -6.74 3.25
C GLY A 115 1.83 -7.88 4.04
N GLN A 116 2.10 -9.12 3.67
CA GLN A 116 1.89 -10.24 4.59
C GLN A 116 2.75 -9.94 5.83
N ALA A 117 2.12 -9.84 7.00
CA ALA A 117 2.85 -9.95 8.22
C ALA A 117 3.60 -11.31 8.16
N GLU A 118 4.90 -11.30 8.47
CA GLU A 118 5.60 -12.57 8.68
C GLU A 118 4.72 -13.40 9.59
N ASP A 119 4.51 -14.67 9.22
CA ASP A 119 3.69 -15.58 10.01
C ASP A 119 4.39 -15.83 11.34
N SER A 120 4.20 -14.86 12.23
CA SER A 120 4.74 -14.91 13.60
C SER A 120 3.90 -15.80 14.51
N SER A 121 2.94 -16.56 13.95
CA SER A 121 2.08 -17.44 14.74
C SER A 121 2.87 -18.47 15.53
N GLU A 122 3.99 -18.95 15.00
CA GLU A 122 4.90 -19.86 15.70
C GLU A 122 5.64 -19.14 16.83
N LEU A 123 6.09 -17.92 16.60
CA LEU A 123 6.72 -17.07 17.63
C LEU A 123 5.72 -16.72 18.73
N TYR A 124 4.49 -16.35 18.37
CA TYR A 124 3.44 -16.10 19.36
C TYR A 124 3.10 -17.33 20.20
N ARG A 125 3.09 -18.53 19.61
CA ARG A 125 2.88 -19.78 20.35
C ARG A 125 4.02 -20.05 21.32
N LYS A 126 5.27 -19.87 20.89
CA LYS A 126 6.45 -20.01 21.76
C LYS A 126 6.39 -19.03 22.94
N ILE A 127 6.11 -17.75 22.67
CA ILE A 127 5.99 -16.72 23.70
C ILE A 127 4.83 -17.01 24.66
N ASN A 128 3.70 -17.47 24.15
CA ASN A 128 2.51 -17.74 24.98
C ASN A 128 2.74 -18.86 26.01
N VAL A 129 3.66 -19.77 25.76
CA VAL A 129 4.05 -20.82 26.73
C VAL A 129 4.85 -20.22 27.90
N ILE A 130 5.59 -19.15 27.67
CA ILE A 130 6.46 -18.50 28.66
C ILE A 130 5.65 -17.60 29.62
N ILE A 131 4.54 -17.00 29.12
CA ILE A 131 3.75 -16.02 29.90
C ILE A 131 3.33 -16.52 31.28
N PRO A 132 2.84 -17.78 31.46
CA PRO A 132 2.45 -18.29 32.79
C PRO A 132 3.63 -18.46 33.77
N GLU A 133 4.86 -18.49 33.27
CA GLU A 133 6.07 -18.67 34.09
C GLU A 133 6.63 -17.31 34.58
N LEU A 134 6.16 -16.21 33.99
CA LEU A 134 6.55 -14.87 34.39
C LEU A 134 5.86 -14.46 35.67
N THR A 135 6.62 -13.97 36.64
CA THR A 135 6.13 -13.48 37.95
C THR A 135 6.07 -11.96 37.95
N LYS A 136 4.98 -11.42 38.50
CA LYS A 136 4.83 -9.97 38.65
C LYS A 136 5.71 -9.49 39.81
N GLN A 137 6.37 -8.35 39.64
CA GLN A 137 7.05 -7.66 40.72
C GLN A 137 6.08 -6.74 41.46
N ASP A 138 5.80 -7.01 42.74
CA ASP A 138 4.74 -6.33 43.51
C ASP A 138 5.20 -5.02 44.19
N LYS A 139 6.51 -4.66 44.08
CA LYS A 139 7.04 -3.40 44.63
C LYS A 139 7.88 -2.66 43.60
N GLU A 140 7.54 -1.39 43.40
CA GLU A 140 8.52 -0.41 42.90
C GLU A 140 9.52 -0.21 44.07
N ASP A 141 10.73 -0.69 43.94
CA ASP A 141 11.79 -0.43 44.93
C ASP A 141 12.24 1.00 44.76
N GLU A 142 11.93 1.82 45.78
CA GLU A 142 12.39 3.22 45.88
C GLU A 142 13.90 3.36 46.08
N GLU A 143 14.64 2.25 46.19
CA GLU A 143 16.10 2.22 46.52
C GLU A 143 16.92 1.27 45.66
N GLY A 144 16.59 0.99 44.41
CA GLY A 144 17.54 0.37 43.45
C GLY A 144 17.94 -1.08 43.75
N GLU A 145 17.23 -1.82 44.59
CA GLU A 145 17.41 -3.27 44.73
C GLU A 145 16.53 -4.01 43.74
N THR A 146 17.13 -4.86 42.91
CA THR A 146 16.49 -5.70 41.92
C THR A 146 15.51 -6.66 42.61
N GLY A 147 14.21 -6.36 42.52
CA GLY A 147 13.17 -7.29 42.95
C GLY A 147 13.20 -8.58 42.12
N ASP A 148 12.80 -9.71 42.71
CA ASP A 148 12.82 -11.03 42.07
C ASP A 148 11.76 -11.26 40.96
N GLY A 149 10.99 -10.23 40.60
CA GLY A 149 9.93 -10.34 39.60
C GLY A 149 10.43 -10.16 38.17
N HIS A 150 9.67 -10.72 37.22
CA HIS A 150 10.00 -10.68 35.78
C HIS A 150 9.40 -9.49 35.07
N TYR A 151 8.32 -8.88 35.60
CA TYR A 151 7.67 -7.72 34.96
C TYR A 151 6.98 -6.80 35.98
N THR A 152 6.83 -5.54 35.60
CA THR A 152 6.06 -4.51 36.32
C THR A 152 4.88 -4.06 35.48
N ILE A 153 3.80 -3.57 36.13
CA ILE A 153 2.60 -3.04 35.46
C ILE A 153 2.46 -1.56 35.81
N ASP A 154 2.47 -0.71 34.81
CA ASP A 154 1.98 0.66 34.93
C ASP A 154 0.48 0.72 34.65
N GLU A 155 -0.33 0.74 35.70
CA GLU A 155 -1.81 0.78 35.58
C GLU A 155 -2.31 2.09 34.96
N LYS A 156 -1.59 3.22 35.14
CA LYS A 156 -1.98 4.52 34.60
C LYS A 156 -1.68 4.60 33.11
N GLY A 157 -0.50 4.14 32.71
CA GLY A 157 -0.08 4.07 31.32
C GLY A 157 -0.62 2.87 30.55
N LYS A 158 -1.26 1.91 31.22
CA LYS A 158 -1.69 0.61 30.67
C LYS A 158 -0.58 -0.11 29.93
N GLN A 159 0.61 -0.11 30.51
CA GLN A 159 1.82 -0.73 29.95
C GLN A 159 2.37 -1.79 30.88
N VAL A 160 3.04 -2.79 30.29
CA VAL A 160 3.78 -3.81 31.01
C VAL A 160 5.26 -3.68 30.60
N HIS A 161 6.14 -3.61 31.57
CA HIS A 161 7.58 -3.51 31.35
C HIS A 161 8.27 -4.76 31.92
N LEU A 162 9.14 -5.39 31.13
CA LEU A 162 9.99 -6.46 31.63
C LEU A 162 11.09 -5.85 32.50
N THR A 163 11.39 -6.49 33.63
CA THR A 163 12.56 -6.20 34.46
C THR A 163 13.80 -6.79 33.81
N GLU A 164 15.00 -6.48 34.34
CA GLU A 164 16.24 -7.06 33.85
C GLU A 164 16.22 -8.60 33.99
N ASN A 165 15.72 -9.13 35.11
CA ASN A 165 15.53 -10.56 35.32
C ASN A 165 14.54 -11.17 34.33
N GLY A 166 13.45 -10.45 33.98
CA GLY A 166 12.49 -10.86 32.98
C GLY A 166 13.06 -10.93 31.57
N GLN A 167 13.90 -9.98 31.20
CA GLN A 167 14.60 -10.01 29.92
C GLN A 167 15.55 -11.21 29.81
N ILE A 168 16.36 -11.43 30.81
CA ILE A 168 17.30 -12.58 30.88
C ILE A 168 16.51 -13.90 30.79
N PHE A 169 15.41 -14.03 31.53
CA PHE A 169 14.59 -15.24 31.52
C PHE A 169 14.00 -15.51 30.14
N VAL A 170 13.40 -14.50 29.49
CA VAL A 170 12.80 -14.63 28.15
C VAL A 170 13.86 -14.98 27.11
N GLU A 171 15.06 -14.37 27.17
CA GLU A 171 16.17 -14.69 26.27
C GLU A 171 16.65 -16.13 26.42
N GLN A 172 16.73 -16.64 27.65
CA GLN A 172 17.15 -18.02 27.91
C GLN A 172 16.16 -19.07 27.38
N VAL A 173 14.87 -18.75 27.38
CA VAL A 173 13.84 -19.70 26.94
C VAL A 173 13.61 -19.62 25.40
N LEU A 174 13.94 -18.50 24.78
CA LEU A 174 13.80 -18.34 23.31
C LEU A 174 15.03 -18.79 22.51
N GLN A 175 16.16 -19.10 23.16
CA GLN A 175 17.32 -19.70 22.51
C GLN A 175 17.09 -21.19 22.26
#